data_f287cfc9ecef5d35310e0484e2527897
#
_entry.id   f287cfc9ecef5d35310e0484e2527897
#
_cell.length_a   1.000
_cell.length_b   1.000
_cell.length_c   1.000
_cell.angle_alpha   90.00
_cell.angle_beta   90.00
_cell.angle_gamma   90.00
#
_symmetry.space_group_name_H-M   'P 1'
#
loop_
_entity.id
_entity.type
_entity.pdbx_description
1 polymer ?
#
loop_
_entity_poly.entity_id
_entity_poly.type
_entity_poly.pdbx_seq_one_letter_code
_entity_poly.pdbx_strand_id
1 'polypeptide(L)'
;MVALFTTIGFILAGYSVIANDSVQTLGTWIASNRERFKWWQLWIAASSVLIVTLVYGWYTGDGDISFGRLSKIPYIEPQWYHAMAPLALVVLTRKGIPVSTSFLVLSAFASTFVLEKMLTKSMLGYGLAALVAYVMWLVVARLIDE
;
A
#
# COMPACT_ATOMS: atom_id res chain seq x y z
N MET A 1 -14.04 23.57 -9.63
CA MET A 1 -13.08 23.37 -8.52
C MET A 1 -12.98 21.92 -8.08
N VAL A 2 -14.09 21.16 -7.98
CA VAL A 2 -14.07 19.73 -7.61
C VAL A 2 -13.15 18.91 -8.51
N ALA A 3 -13.25 19.04 -9.83
CA ALA A 3 -12.41 18.32 -10.79
C ALA A 3 -10.90 18.58 -10.56
N LEU A 4 -10.52 19.81 -10.20
CA LEU A 4 -9.14 20.16 -9.91
C LEU A 4 -8.61 19.42 -8.67
N PHE A 5 -9.37 19.43 -7.58
CA PHE A 5 -8.97 18.72 -6.34
C PHE A 5 -8.94 17.21 -6.54
N THR A 6 -9.89 16.67 -7.31
CA THR A 6 -9.89 15.25 -7.67
C THR A 6 -8.65 14.86 -8.46
N THR A 7 -8.30 15.64 -9.47
CA THR A 7 -7.12 15.36 -10.32
C THR A 7 -5.82 15.48 -9.51
N ILE A 8 -5.66 16.56 -8.75
CA ILE A 8 -4.47 16.75 -7.90
C ILE A 8 -4.37 15.64 -6.84
N GLY A 9 -5.47 15.34 -6.15
CA GLY A 9 -5.52 14.29 -5.15
C GLY A 9 -5.19 12.92 -5.73
N PHE A 10 -5.69 12.59 -6.93
CA PHE A 10 -5.40 11.34 -7.62
C PHE A 10 -3.93 11.21 -8.02
N ILE A 11 -3.33 12.26 -8.58
CA ILE A 11 -1.90 12.27 -8.97
C ILE A 11 -1.02 12.13 -7.73
N LEU A 12 -1.30 12.89 -6.67
CA LEU A 12 -0.57 12.80 -5.41
C LEU A 12 -0.71 11.42 -4.77
N ALA A 13 -1.91 10.85 -4.76
CA ALA A 13 -2.16 9.51 -4.23
C ALA A 13 -1.39 8.45 -5.04
N GLY A 14 -1.48 8.48 -6.35
CA GLY A 14 -0.74 7.56 -7.22
C GLY A 14 0.77 7.65 -7.00
N TYR A 15 1.32 8.84 -6.99
CA TYR A 15 2.75 9.04 -6.75
C TYR A 15 3.17 8.53 -5.36
N SER A 16 2.42 8.88 -4.32
CA SER A 16 2.78 8.52 -2.94
C SER A 16 2.64 7.03 -2.66
N VAL A 17 1.62 6.37 -3.22
CA VAL A 17 1.45 4.91 -3.12
C VAL A 17 2.62 4.21 -3.81
N ILE A 18 2.93 4.56 -5.05
CA ILE A 18 4.05 3.95 -5.78
C ILE A 18 5.36 4.16 -5.04
N ALA A 19 5.66 5.38 -4.59
CA ALA A 19 6.91 5.69 -3.91
C ALA A 19 7.05 4.94 -2.57
N ASN A 20 5.99 4.88 -1.78
CA ASN A 20 6.01 4.22 -0.47
C ASN A 20 6.03 2.69 -0.61
N ASP A 21 5.16 2.13 -1.44
CA ASP A 21 5.04 0.68 -1.59
C ASP A 21 6.26 0.09 -2.30
N SER A 22 6.87 0.82 -3.25
CA SER A 22 8.12 0.39 -3.88
C SER A 22 9.26 0.24 -2.88
N VAL A 23 9.39 1.15 -1.92
CA VAL A 23 10.41 1.06 -0.87
C VAL A 23 10.12 -0.12 0.07
N GLN A 24 8.88 -0.29 0.50
CA GLN A 24 8.51 -1.34 1.46
C GLN A 24 8.50 -2.74 0.84
N THR A 25 8.00 -2.88 -0.39
CA THR A 25 7.76 -4.18 -1.01
C THR A 25 8.92 -4.62 -1.89
N LEU A 26 9.50 -3.70 -2.67
CA LEU A 26 10.54 -4.00 -3.64
C LEU A 26 11.95 -3.61 -3.16
N GLY A 27 12.08 -2.87 -2.05
CA GLY A 27 13.35 -2.32 -1.59
C GLY A 27 14.42 -3.39 -1.38
N THR A 28 14.11 -4.47 -0.67
CA THR A 28 15.02 -5.59 -0.43
C THR A 28 15.34 -6.35 -1.71
N TRP A 29 14.35 -6.58 -2.57
CA TRP A 29 14.54 -7.23 -3.85
C TRP A 29 15.44 -6.42 -4.79
N ILE A 30 15.21 -5.10 -4.88
CA ILE A 30 16.06 -4.19 -5.66
C ILE A 30 17.48 -4.18 -5.09
N ALA A 31 17.63 -4.04 -3.77
CA ALA A 31 18.92 -4.01 -3.12
C ALA A 31 19.74 -5.29 -3.36
N SER A 32 19.10 -6.46 -3.33
CA SER A 32 19.75 -7.77 -3.58
C SER A 32 20.14 -7.98 -5.04
N ASN A 33 19.49 -7.33 -5.98
CA ASN A 33 19.65 -7.60 -7.40
C ASN A 33 20.36 -6.48 -8.18
N ARG A 34 20.53 -5.29 -7.60
CA ARG A 34 21.07 -4.10 -8.28
C ARG A 34 22.51 -4.29 -8.80
N GLU A 35 23.29 -5.19 -8.23
CA GLU A 35 24.65 -5.48 -8.67
C GLU A 35 24.70 -6.45 -9.86
N ARG A 36 23.64 -7.27 -10.02
CA ARG A 36 23.54 -8.29 -11.07
C ARG A 36 22.78 -7.80 -12.29
N PHE A 37 21.79 -6.93 -12.09
CA PHE A 37 20.89 -6.48 -13.15
C PHE A 37 20.86 -4.96 -13.24
N LYS A 38 20.70 -4.45 -14.47
CA LYS A 38 20.49 -3.03 -14.71
C LYS A 38 19.14 -2.61 -14.19
N TRP A 39 19.00 -1.34 -13.77
CA TRP A 39 17.75 -0.81 -13.20
C TRP A 39 16.52 -1.03 -14.10
N TRP A 40 16.67 -0.92 -15.41
CA TRP A 40 15.55 -1.10 -16.34
C TRP A 40 15.08 -2.56 -16.43
N GLN A 41 15.97 -3.55 -16.22
CA GLN A 41 15.61 -4.96 -16.16
C GLN A 41 14.78 -5.27 -14.92
N LEU A 42 15.17 -4.71 -13.78
CA LEU A 42 14.39 -4.79 -12.54
C LEU A 42 13.04 -4.09 -12.69
N TRP A 43 13.04 -2.92 -13.34
CA TRP A 43 11.80 -2.19 -13.60
C TRP A 43 10.85 -2.99 -14.51
N ILE A 44 11.34 -3.57 -15.61
CA ILE A 44 10.52 -4.40 -16.50
C ILE A 44 9.99 -5.62 -15.74
N ALA A 45 10.81 -6.30 -14.96
CA ALA A 45 10.39 -7.47 -14.19
C ALA A 45 9.26 -7.13 -13.21
N ALA A 46 9.41 -6.06 -12.41
CA ALA A 46 8.38 -5.62 -11.48
C ALA A 46 7.11 -5.15 -12.20
N SER A 47 7.26 -4.37 -13.26
CA SER A 47 6.12 -3.86 -14.04
C SER A 47 5.36 -4.98 -14.76
N SER A 48 6.04 -6.02 -15.26
CA SER A 48 5.37 -7.15 -15.90
C SER A 48 4.50 -7.92 -14.92
N VAL A 49 4.98 -8.16 -13.70
CA VAL A 49 4.16 -8.78 -12.64
C VAL A 49 2.93 -7.94 -12.33
N LEU A 50 3.10 -6.63 -12.17
CA LEU A 50 1.99 -5.72 -11.91
C LEU A 50 0.96 -5.73 -13.06
N ILE A 51 1.42 -5.61 -14.31
CA ILE A 51 0.54 -5.60 -15.48
C ILE A 51 -0.23 -6.91 -15.60
N VAL A 52 0.45 -8.06 -15.47
CA VAL A 52 -0.19 -9.38 -15.53
C VAL A 52 -1.25 -9.52 -14.44
N THR A 53 -0.95 -9.08 -13.22
CA THR A 53 -1.90 -9.14 -12.10
C THR A 53 -3.12 -8.25 -12.34
N LEU A 54 -2.91 -7.02 -12.83
CA LEU A 54 -4.01 -6.10 -13.13
C LEU A 54 -4.87 -6.58 -14.29
N VAL A 55 -4.26 -7.07 -15.37
CA VAL A 55 -4.99 -7.62 -16.53
C VAL A 55 -5.78 -8.86 -16.12
N TYR A 56 -5.18 -9.75 -15.35
CA TYR A 56 -5.88 -10.91 -14.82
C TYR A 56 -7.05 -10.52 -13.93
N GLY A 57 -6.85 -9.58 -12.99
CA GLY A 57 -7.91 -9.08 -12.13
C GLY A 57 -9.04 -8.39 -12.92
N TRP A 58 -8.70 -7.62 -13.94
CA TRP A 58 -9.67 -7.00 -14.84
C TRP A 58 -10.52 -8.06 -15.58
N TYR A 59 -9.84 -9.06 -16.14
CA TYR A 59 -10.53 -10.11 -16.91
C TYR A 59 -11.42 -10.99 -16.04
N THR A 60 -10.95 -11.37 -14.84
CA THR A 60 -11.71 -12.24 -13.92
C THR A 60 -12.74 -11.50 -13.08
N GLY A 61 -12.62 -10.19 -12.95
CA GLY A 61 -13.51 -9.33 -12.16
C GLY A 61 -14.49 -8.51 -12.99
N ASP A 62 -14.73 -8.88 -14.27
CA ASP A 62 -15.63 -8.14 -15.17
C ASP A 62 -15.37 -6.62 -15.20
N GLY A 63 -14.10 -6.25 -15.23
CA GLY A 63 -13.65 -4.85 -15.19
C GLY A 63 -13.45 -4.26 -13.80
N ASP A 64 -13.78 -4.97 -12.73
CA ASP A 64 -13.50 -4.54 -11.35
C ASP A 64 -12.31 -5.29 -10.75
N ILE A 65 -11.14 -4.68 -10.84
CA ILE A 65 -9.90 -5.19 -10.22
C ILE A 65 -9.95 -5.21 -8.69
N SER A 66 -10.93 -4.59 -8.07
CA SER A 66 -11.10 -4.55 -6.61
C SER A 66 -11.91 -5.71 -6.06
N PHE A 67 -12.51 -6.54 -6.93
CA PHE A 67 -13.41 -7.64 -6.56
C PHE A 67 -14.54 -7.18 -5.61
N GLY A 68 -15.20 -6.08 -5.95
CA GLY A 68 -16.31 -5.51 -5.19
C GLY A 68 -15.92 -4.80 -3.89
N ARG A 69 -14.63 -4.58 -3.62
CA ARG A 69 -14.21 -3.89 -2.40
C ARG A 69 -14.50 -2.40 -2.44
N LEU A 70 -14.32 -1.77 -3.61
CA LEU A 70 -14.56 -0.34 -3.77
C LEU A 70 -16.05 0.01 -3.69
N SER A 71 -16.94 -0.88 -4.12
CA SER A 71 -18.39 -0.66 -4.04
C SER A 71 -18.92 -0.57 -2.59
N LYS A 72 -18.14 -1.06 -1.62
CA LYS A 72 -18.48 -0.98 -0.18
C LYS A 72 -18.12 0.36 0.45
N ILE A 73 -17.36 1.20 -0.27
CA ILE A 73 -16.97 2.53 0.21
C ILE A 73 -18.00 3.51 -0.33
N PRO A 74 -18.72 4.24 0.54
CA PRO A 74 -19.69 5.23 0.08
C PRO A 74 -18.97 6.34 -0.70
N TYR A 75 -19.62 6.78 -1.78
CA TYR A 75 -19.10 7.92 -2.54
C TYR A 75 -19.17 9.19 -1.68
N ILE A 76 -18.05 9.86 -1.55
CA ILE A 76 -17.94 11.17 -0.90
C ILE A 76 -17.42 12.14 -1.94
N GLU A 77 -18.05 13.28 -2.09
CA GLU A 77 -17.62 14.32 -3.02
C GLU A 77 -16.23 14.84 -2.61
N PRO A 78 -15.24 14.80 -3.53
CA PRO A 78 -13.90 15.24 -3.21
C PRO A 78 -13.84 16.73 -2.84
N GLN A 79 -13.28 16.99 -1.66
CA GLN A 79 -13.02 18.33 -1.13
C GLN A 79 -11.51 18.59 -1.10
N TRP A 80 -11.10 19.81 -0.90
CA TRP A 80 -9.68 20.21 -0.86
C TRP A 80 -8.88 19.42 0.19
N TYR A 81 -9.47 19.11 1.34
CA TYR A 81 -8.80 18.40 2.43
C TYR A 81 -8.54 16.91 2.11
N HIS A 82 -9.26 16.33 1.15
CA HIS A 82 -8.98 14.96 0.70
C HIS A 82 -7.62 14.83 0.01
N ALA A 83 -7.09 15.93 -0.57
CA ALA A 83 -5.74 15.96 -1.12
C ALA A 83 -4.65 16.04 -0.03
N MET A 84 -5.00 16.38 1.21
CA MET A 84 -4.03 16.50 2.31
C MET A 84 -3.49 15.14 2.76
N ALA A 85 -4.29 14.07 2.72
CA ALA A 85 -3.84 12.73 3.09
C ALA A 85 -2.73 12.21 2.14
N PRO A 86 -2.89 12.24 0.81
CA PRO A 86 -1.81 11.92 -0.12
C PRO A 86 -0.58 12.83 0.04
N LEU A 87 -0.78 14.11 0.31
CA LEU A 87 0.32 15.05 0.53
C LEU A 87 1.11 14.69 1.80
N ALA A 88 0.42 14.38 2.90
CA ALA A 88 1.04 13.89 4.13
C ALA A 88 1.86 12.61 3.87
N LEU A 89 1.30 11.69 3.09
CA LEU A 89 1.99 10.46 2.70
C LEU A 89 3.29 10.75 1.93
N VAL A 90 3.29 11.68 0.98
CA VAL A 90 4.49 12.11 0.26
C VAL A 90 5.56 12.62 1.23
N VAL A 91 5.16 13.47 2.18
CA VAL A 91 6.10 14.04 3.18
C VAL A 91 6.69 12.95 4.07
N LEU A 92 5.86 12.03 4.57
CA LEU A 92 6.30 10.93 5.43
C LEU A 92 7.23 9.97 4.67
N THR A 93 6.89 9.62 3.44
CA THR A 93 7.72 8.78 2.57
C THR A 93 9.08 9.41 2.29
N ARG A 94 9.13 10.72 2.03
CA ARG A 94 10.41 11.45 1.85
C ARG A 94 11.28 11.47 3.10
N LYS A 95 10.68 11.40 4.28
CA LYS A 95 11.41 11.28 5.55
C LYS A 95 11.80 9.84 5.89
N GLY A 96 11.50 8.88 5.02
CA GLY A 96 11.78 7.47 5.25
C GLY A 96 10.92 6.82 6.33
N ILE A 97 9.78 7.43 6.67
CA ILE A 97 8.85 6.89 7.67
C ILE A 97 7.91 5.91 6.98
N PRO A 98 7.97 4.61 7.30
CA PRO A 98 7.05 3.63 6.72
C PRO A 98 5.64 3.85 7.25
N VAL A 99 4.67 3.97 6.36
CA VAL A 99 3.26 4.14 6.69
C VAL A 99 2.40 3.22 5.84
N SER A 100 1.25 2.81 6.37
CA SER A 100 0.26 2.10 5.58
C SER A 100 -0.43 3.07 4.62
N THR A 101 -0.10 2.99 3.34
CA THR A 101 -0.67 3.81 2.28
C THR A 101 -2.18 3.68 2.21
N SER A 102 -2.68 2.44 2.24
CA SER A 102 -4.12 2.17 2.23
C SER A 102 -4.83 2.77 3.44
N PHE A 103 -4.23 2.67 4.63
CA PHE A 103 -4.82 3.26 5.84
C PHE A 103 -4.91 4.78 5.72
N LEU A 104 -3.85 5.44 5.31
CA LEU A 104 -3.81 6.90 5.24
C LEU A 104 -4.75 7.44 4.14
N VAL A 105 -4.73 6.84 2.95
CA VAL A 105 -5.58 7.28 1.83
C VAL A 105 -7.04 6.98 2.11
N LEU A 106 -7.36 5.78 2.56
CA LEU A 106 -8.75 5.39 2.82
C LEU A 106 -9.33 6.12 4.04
N SER A 107 -8.53 6.47 5.05
CA SER A 107 -9.03 7.22 6.21
C SER A 107 -9.56 8.60 5.83
N ALA A 108 -9.03 9.21 4.77
CA ALA A 108 -9.53 10.50 4.27
C ALA A 108 -10.93 10.40 3.65
N PHE A 109 -11.32 9.23 3.16
CA PHE A 109 -12.62 8.98 2.52
C PHE A 109 -13.52 8.06 3.33
N ALA A 110 -13.08 7.61 4.50
CA ALA A 110 -13.80 6.63 5.28
C ALA A 110 -14.89 7.29 6.15
N SER A 111 -16.06 6.68 6.16
CA SER A 111 -17.01 6.89 7.23
C SER A 111 -16.48 6.32 8.56
N THR A 112 -16.99 6.78 9.71
CA THR A 112 -16.59 6.29 11.04
C THR A 112 -16.61 4.76 11.13
N PHE A 113 -17.61 4.12 10.53
CA PHE A 113 -17.75 2.66 10.49
C PHE A 113 -16.60 1.97 9.72
N VAL A 114 -16.19 2.53 8.57
CA VAL A 114 -15.08 1.98 7.79
C VAL A 114 -13.77 2.17 8.54
N LEU A 115 -13.59 3.34 9.17
CA LEU A 115 -12.39 3.63 9.97
C LEU A 115 -12.25 2.67 11.15
N GLU A 116 -13.34 2.42 11.90
CA GLU A 116 -13.36 1.46 13.01
C GLU A 116 -13.00 0.05 12.56
N LYS A 117 -13.58 -0.42 11.46
CA LYS A 117 -13.20 -1.74 10.88
C LYS A 117 -11.75 -1.80 10.44
N MET A 118 -11.22 -0.74 9.86
CA MET A 118 -9.81 -0.67 9.45
C MET A 118 -8.89 -0.71 10.68
N LEU A 119 -9.19 0.06 11.72
CA LEU A 119 -8.43 0.07 12.98
C LEU A 119 -8.44 -1.31 13.63
N THR A 120 -9.61 -1.91 13.80
CA THR A 120 -9.74 -3.24 14.41
C THR A 120 -8.94 -4.29 13.65
N LYS A 121 -9.05 -4.33 12.32
CA LYS A 121 -8.28 -5.27 11.49
C LYS A 121 -6.77 -5.04 11.59
N SER A 122 -6.34 -3.78 11.62
CA SER A 122 -4.92 -3.43 11.74
C SER A 122 -4.37 -3.84 13.10
N MET A 123 -5.08 -3.57 14.17
CA MET A 123 -4.67 -3.97 15.52
C MET A 123 -4.58 -5.49 15.67
N LEU A 124 -5.57 -6.23 15.16
CA LEU A 124 -5.56 -7.69 15.15
C LEU A 124 -4.41 -8.23 14.29
N GLY A 125 -4.18 -7.65 13.12
CA GLY A 125 -3.09 -8.03 12.22
C GLY A 125 -1.72 -7.80 12.85
N TYR A 126 -1.47 -6.65 13.46
CA TYR A 126 -0.22 -6.35 14.16
C TYR A 126 -0.04 -7.23 15.40
N GLY A 127 -1.09 -7.48 16.17
CA GLY A 127 -1.04 -8.39 17.32
C GLY A 127 -0.66 -9.82 16.90
N LEU A 128 -1.29 -10.33 15.83
CA LEU A 128 -0.96 -11.64 15.28
C LEU A 128 0.47 -11.69 14.72
N ALA A 129 0.90 -10.67 14.00
CA ALA A 129 2.25 -10.57 13.46
C ALA A 129 3.30 -10.55 14.58
N ALA A 130 3.07 -9.79 15.65
CA ALA A 130 3.95 -9.76 16.81
C ALA A 130 4.06 -11.12 17.51
N LEU A 131 2.94 -11.82 17.66
CA LEU A 131 2.90 -13.17 18.23
C LEU A 131 3.68 -14.17 17.36
N VAL A 132 3.45 -14.16 16.05
CA VAL A 132 4.18 -15.03 15.11
C VAL A 132 5.68 -14.71 15.12
N ALA A 133 6.05 -13.43 15.09
CA ALA A 133 7.45 -13.01 15.16
C ALA A 133 8.13 -13.47 16.46
N TYR A 134 7.44 -13.37 17.58
CA TYR A 134 7.93 -13.84 18.87
C TYR A 134 8.15 -15.37 18.90
N VAL A 135 7.16 -16.13 18.42
CA VAL A 135 7.28 -17.59 18.32
C VAL A 135 8.43 -17.99 17.39
N MET A 136 8.53 -17.35 16.24
CA MET A 136 9.63 -17.61 15.29
C MET A 136 10.99 -17.26 15.91
N TRP A 137 11.09 -16.15 16.63
CA TRP A 137 12.31 -15.79 17.35
C TRP A 137 12.69 -16.87 18.36
N LEU A 138 11.75 -17.38 19.17
CA LEU A 138 12.02 -18.46 20.13
C LEU A 138 12.52 -19.74 19.45
N VAL A 139 11.91 -20.11 18.31
CA VAL A 139 12.31 -21.31 17.55
C VAL A 139 13.72 -21.14 17.00
N VAL A 140 13.99 -19.99 16.37
CA VAL A 140 15.31 -19.71 15.77
C VAL A 140 16.38 -19.62 16.86
N ALA A 141 16.12 -18.95 17.97
CA ALA A 141 17.07 -18.85 19.09
C ALA A 141 17.46 -20.24 19.61
N ARG A 142 16.48 -21.13 19.79
CA ARG A 142 16.78 -22.52 20.22
C ARG A 142 17.59 -23.32 19.22
N LEU A 143 17.37 -23.10 17.91
CA LEU A 143 18.10 -23.82 16.85
C LEU A 143 19.53 -23.31 16.65
N ILE A 144 19.84 -22.10 17.11
CA ILE A 144 21.20 -21.52 17.01
C ILE A 144 22.02 -21.83 18.28
N ASP A 145 21.36 -21.98 19.43
CA ASP A 145 22.01 -22.29 20.70
C ASP A 145 22.34 -23.79 20.88
N GLU A 146 21.86 -24.67 19.96
CA GLU A 146 22.27 -26.07 19.79
C GLU A 146 23.43 -26.19 18.77
#